data_978a9c70a869a88d68727f6fd8ae4a50
#
_entry.id   978a9c70a869a88d68727f6fd8ae4a50
#
_cell.length_a   1.000
_cell.length_b   1.000
_cell.length_c   1.000
_cell.angle_alpha   90.00
_cell.angle_beta   90.00
_cell.angle_gamma   90.00
#
_symmetry.space_group_name_H-M   'P 1'
#
loop_
_entity.id
_entity.type
_entity.pdbx_description
1 polymer ?
#
loop_
_entity_poly.entity_id
_entity_poly.type
_entity_poly.pdbx_seq_one_letter_code
_entity_poly.pdbx_strand_id
1 'polypeptide(L)'
;MKNNAVKYLVILIVIIGVGKFVWDFAMPQNNMMSRGMMANQTQNANKLVSVADLSAFEAAGKELFDASCAGCHGDNAAGVEGAGPTFISKIYEPSHHADIAFYRAAKMGVRAHHWPYGNMPXQPQVNEADXEKIVAYIRRLQKENGIF
;
A
#
# COMPACT_ATOMS: atom_id res chain seq x y z
N MET A 1 -61.13 -18.92 24.95
CA MET A 1 -60.20 -19.56 24.02
C MET A 1 -58.97 -18.64 23.91
N LYS A 2 -57.91 -18.94 24.65
CA LYS A 2 -56.67 -18.13 24.63
C LYS A 2 -55.99 -18.30 23.28
N ASN A 3 -55.56 -17.16 22.69
CA ASN A 3 -55.04 -17.09 21.33
C ASN A 3 -53.70 -17.83 21.17
N ASN A 4 -53.78 -19.13 20.93
CA ASN A 4 -52.62 -19.99 20.64
C ASN A 4 -51.89 -19.50 19.38
N ALA A 5 -52.59 -18.83 18.46
CA ALA A 5 -52.00 -18.21 17.27
C ALA A 5 -50.87 -17.23 17.60
N VAL A 6 -51.07 -16.38 18.62
CA VAL A 6 -50.01 -15.41 19.05
C VAL A 6 -48.80 -16.11 19.61
N LYS A 7 -49.01 -17.20 20.39
CA LYS A 7 -47.89 -18.01 20.92
C LYS A 7 -47.06 -18.63 19.79
N TYR A 8 -47.71 -19.22 18.80
CA TYR A 8 -47.02 -19.83 17.66
C TYR A 8 -46.28 -18.78 16.81
N LEU A 9 -46.86 -17.59 16.66
CA LEU A 9 -46.22 -16.49 15.94
C LEU A 9 -44.91 -16.04 16.65
N VAL A 10 -44.96 -15.89 17.98
CA VAL A 10 -43.79 -15.50 18.77
C VAL A 10 -42.71 -16.59 18.69
N ILE A 11 -43.09 -17.86 18.80
CA ILE A 11 -42.15 -18.98 18.71
C ILE A 11 -41.50 -19.00 17.31
N LEU A 12 -42.26 -18.77 16.26
CA LEU A 12 -41.75 -18.73 14.88
C LEU A 12 -40.71 -17.61 14.71
N ILE A 13 -41.00 -16.41 15.23
CA ILE A 13 -40.09 -15.26 15.16
C ILE A 13 -38.76 -15.57 15.90
N VAL A 14 -38.88 -16.20 17.09
CA VAL A 14 -37.67 -16.57 17.87
C VAL A 14 -36.84 -17.63 17.11
N ILE A 15 -37.49 -18.62 16.53
CA ILE A 15 -36.79 -19.68 15.77
C ILE A 15 -36.05 -19.07 14.55
N ILE A 16 -36.73 -18.19 13.82
CA ILE A 16 -36.12 -17.51 12.66
C ILE A 16 -34.98 -16.62 13.11
N GLY A 17 -35.15 -15.87 14.21
CA GLY A 17 -34.11 -14.98 14.75
C GLY A 17 -32.88 -15.75 15.22
N VAL A 18 -33.07 -16.82 15.98
CA VAL A 18 -32.00 -17.68 16.47
C VAL A 18 -31.34 -18.42 15.30
N GLY A 19 -32.13 -18.93 14.35
CA GLY A 19 -31.63 -19.58 13.16
C GLY A 19 -30.71 -18.68 12.34
N LYS A 20 -31.13 -17.43 12.13
CA LYS A 20 -30.33 -16.44 11.42
C LYS A 20 -29.05 -16.08 12.19
N PHE A 21 -29.16 -15.90 13.52
CA PHE A 21 -28.00 -15.60 14.37
C PHE A 21 -26.96 -16.74 14.32
N VAL A 22 -27.41 -17.98 14.43
CA VAL A 22 -26.51 -19.15 14.35
C VAL A 22 -25.92 -19.28 12.96
N TRP A 23 -26.68 -19.00 11.90
CA TRP A 23 -26.20 -19.03 10.52
C TRP A 23 -25.11 -17.99 10.30
N ASP A 24 -25.36 -16.75 10.74
CA ASP A 24 -24.39 -15.64 10.61
C ASP A 24 -23.11 -15.87 11.43
N PHE A 25 -23.22 -16.61 12.55
CA PHE A 25 -22.08 -16.92 13.41
C PHE A 25 -21.32 -18.17 12.95
N ALA A 26 -22.01 -19.18 12.43
CA ALA A 26 -21.43 -20.47 12.03
C ALA A 26 -20.86 -20.45 10.60
N MET A 27 -21.43 -19.60 9.72
CA MET A 27 -20.90 -19.45 8.37
C MET A 27 -19.86 -18.33 8.36
N PRO A 28 -18.58 -18.62 8.06
CA PRO A 28 -17.61 -17.57 7.86
C PRO A 28 -18.10 -16.69 6.71
N GLN A 29 -18.48 -15.49 7.03
CA GLN A 29 -18.87 -14.46 6.06
C GLN A 29 -17.76 -14.38 5.01
N ASN A 30 -18.12 -14.44 3.73
CA ASN A 30 -17.22 -14.46 2.58
C ASN A 30 -16.40 -13.17 2.43
N ASN A 31 -15.76 -12.71 3.52
CA ASN A 31 -14.71 -11.70 3.47
C ASN A 31 -13.42 -12.26 2.82
N MET A 32 -13.37 -13.56 2.53
CA MET A 32 -12.27 -14.13 1.75
C MET A 32 -12.25 -13.60 0.32
N MET A 33 -13.40 -13.28 -0.28
CA MET A 33 -13.45 -12.79 -1.66
C MET A 33 -12.91 -11.37 -1.78
N SER A 34 -13.27 -10.49 -0.84
CA SER A 34 -12.73 -9.12 -0.82
C SER A 34 -11.25 -9.09 -0.39
N ARG A 35 -10.87 -9.94 0.58
CA ARG A 35 -9.46 -10.11 0.95
C ARG A 35 -8.63 -10.71 -0.18
N GLY A 36 -9.19 -11.67 -0.91
CA GLY A 36 -8.55 -12.28 -2.06
C GLY A 36 -8.38 -11.30 -3.21
N MET A 37 -9.36 -10.44 -3.46
CA MET A 37 -9.29 -9.40 -4.49
C MET A 37 -8.27 -8.31 -4.13
N MET A 38 -8.25 -7.85 -2.88
CA MET A 38 -7.26 -6.87 -2.41
C MET A 38 -5.85 -7.45 -2.42
N ALA A 39 -5.66 -8.69 -1.95
CA ALA A 39 -4.37 -9.38 -2.00
C ALA A 39 -3.91 -9.60 -3.44
N ASN A 40 -4.83 -9.89 -4.36
CA ASN A 40 -4.50 -10.10 -5.77
C ASN A 40 -4.16 -8.77 -6.48
N GLN A 41 -4.81 -7.67 -6.09
CA GLN A 41 -4.46 -6.34 -6.61
C GLN A 41 -3.10 -5.88 -6.11
N THR A 42 -2.78 -6.13 -4.84
CA THR A 42 -1.47 -5.83 -4.27
C THR A 42 -0.38 -6.70 -4.90
N GLN A 43 -0.67 -7.98 -5.16
CA GLN A 43 0.25 -8.89 -5.84
C GLN A 43 0.46 -8.50 -7.30
N ASN A 44 -0.56 -7.98 -7.98
CA ASN A 44 -0.45 -7.52 -9.38
C ASN A 44 0.33 -6.21 -9.48
N ALA A 45 0.17 -5.29 -8.53
CA ALA A 45 1.00 -4.08 -8.46
C ALA A 45 2.47 -4.44 -8.21
N ASN A 46 2.72 -5.38 -7.29
CA ASN A 46 4.08 -5.87 -7.00
C ASN A 46 4.69 -6.67 -8.16
N LYS A 47 3.87 -7.28 -9.02
CA LYS A 47 4.32 -8.04 -10.19
C LYS A 47 4.79 -7.14 -11.33
N LEU A 48 4.40 -5.86 -11.31
CA LEU A 48 4.81 -4.88 -12.33
C LEU A 48 6.18 -4.27 -12.06
N VAL A 49 6.71 -4.43 -10.84
CA VAL A 49 8.03 -3.91 -10.49
C VAL A 49 9.00 -5.10 -10.36
N SER A 50 9.91 -5.19 -11.31
CA SER A 50 10.99 -6.18 -11.22
C SER A 50 11.98 -5.76 -10.13
N VAL A 51 12.26 -6.67 -9.20
CA VAL A 51 13.22 -6.43 -8.12
C VAL A 51 14.45 -7.32 -8.36
N ALA A 52 15.59 -6.68 -8.51
CA ALA A 52 16.86 -7.35 -8.74
C ALA A 52 17.46 -7.89 -7.44
N ASP A 53 18.52 -8.65 -7.59
CA ASP A 53 19.43 -8.93 -6.48
C ASP A 53 20.06 -7.62 -6.00
N LEU A 54 19.83 -7.31 -4.75
CA LEU A 54 20.31 -6.07 -4.13
C LEU A 54 21.67 -6.30 -3.48
N SER A 55 22.58 -5.35 -3.65
CA SER A 55 23.78 -5.28 -2.83
C SER A 55 23.40 -5.03 -1.36
N ALA A 56 24.32 -5.24 -0.44
CA ALA A 56 24.07 -4.98 0.99
C ALA A 56 23.66 -3.51 1.24
N PHE A 57 24.22 -2.57 0.47
CA PHE A 57 23.89 -1.14 0.57
C PHE A 57 22.47 -0.85 0.11
N GLU A 58 22.07 -1.43 -1.02
CA GLU A 58 20.71 -1.30 -1.58
C GLU A 58 19.67 -2.01 -0.70
N ALA A 59 20.04 -3.16 -0.13
CA ALA A 59 19.15 -3.89 0.79
C ALA A 59 18.88 -3.08 2.07
N ALA A 60 19.91 -2.44 2.63
CA ALA A 60 19.72 -1.51 3.75
C ALA A 60 18.83 -0.31 3.33
N GLY A 61 18.97 0.15 2.10
CA GLY A 61 18.11 1.19 1.52
C GLY A 61 16.67 0.75 1.40
N LYS A 62 16.45 -0.51 1.03
CA LYS A 62 15.09 -1.09 0.98
C LYS A 62 14.44 -1.10 2.36
N GLU A 63 15.17 -1.55 3.39
CA GLU A 63 14.62 -1.57 4.76
C GLU A 63 14.21 -0.17 5.22
N LEU A 64 15.05 0.83 4.95
CA LEU A 64 14.76 2.23 5.28
C LEU A 64 13.57 2.77 4.48
N PHE A 65 13.49 2.42 3.20
CA PHE A 65 12.37 2.77 2.32
C PHE A 65 11.06 2.17 2.84
N ASP A 66 11.08 0.89 3.17
CA ASP A 66 9.89 0.18 3.67
C ASP A 66 9.39 0.81 4.98
N ALA A 67 10.31 1.23 5.84
CA ALA A 67 9.99 1.85 7.14
C ALA A 67 9.46 3.29 7.02
N SER A 68 9.91 4.06 6.02
CA SER A 68 9.69 5.51 5.99
C SER A 68 8.91 6.01 4.77
N CYS A 69 8.90 5.28 3.68
CA CYS A 69 8.42 5.75 2.38
C CYS A 69 7.28 4.89 1.81
N ALA A 70 7.34 3.58 2.03
CA ALA A 70 6.43 2.61 1.39
C ALA A 70 4.96 2.87 1.74
N GLY A 71 4.67 3.43 2.91
CA GLY A 71 3.29 3.76 3.31
C GLY A 71 2.57 4.67 2.30
N CYS A 72 3.31 5.54 1.63
CA CYS A 72 2.77 6.42 0.59
C CYS A 72 3.21 5.99 -0.82
N HIS A 73 4.44 5.51 -0.99
CA HIS A 73 5.00 5.20 -2.31
C HIS A 73 4.88 3.74 -2.71
N GLY A 74 4.27 2.91 -1.87
CA GLY A 74 3.99 1.50 -2.15
C GLY A 74 5.22 0.61 -2.03
N ASP A 75 4.95 -0.68 -1.89
CA ASP A 75 6.01 -1.70 -1.90
C ASP A 75 6.79 -1.61 -3.22
N ASN A 76 8.10 -1.72 -3.12
CA ASN A 76 9.01 -1.63 -4.27
C ASN A 76 8.80 -0.33 -5.08
N ALA A 77 8.40 0.75 -4.40
CA ALA A 77 8.19 2.07 -5.01
C ALA A 77 7.17 2.06 -6.16
N ALA A 78 6.20 1.14 -6.12
CA ALA A 78 5.17 0.97 -7.15
C ALA A 78 4.09 2.06 -7.12
N GLY A 79 4.06 2.87 -6.05
CA GLY A 79 3.04 3.89 -5.84
C GLY A 79 1.82 3.36 -5.09
N VAL A 80 1.06 4.27 -4.51
CA VAL A 80 -0.25 3.98 -3.89
C VAL A 80 -1.24 5.03 -4.40
N GLU A 81 -2.27 4.57 -5.08
CA GLU A 81 -3.29 5.45 -5.63
C GLU A 81 -3.90 6.33 -4.53
N GLY A 82 -3.90 7.63 -4.74
CA GLY A 82 -4.43 8.61 -3.79
C GLY A 82 -3.49 8.97 -2.65
N ALA A 83 -2.31 8.33 -2.54
CA ALA A 83 -1.36 8.59 -1.44
C ALA A 83 -0.01 9.10 -1.94
N GLY A 84 0.61 8.40 -2.90
CA GLY A 84 1.89 8.83 -3.42
C GLY A 84 2.27 8.14 -4.72
N PRO A 85 3.07 8.81 -5.56
CA PRO A 85 3.40 8.30 -6.89
C PRO A 85 4.38 7.13 -6.86
N THR A 86 4.34 6.35 -7.93
CA THR A 86 5.39 5.37 -8.24
C THR A 86 6.70 6.09 -8.56
N PHE A 87 7.82 5.53 -8.11
CA PHE A 87 9.14 5.98 -8.58
C PHE A 87 9.62 5.23 -9.83
N ILE A 88 8.83 4.24 -10.29
CA ILE A 88 9.09 3.51 -11.53
C ILE A 88 8.39 4.25 -12.68
N SER A 89 8.90 5.43 -12.98
CA SER A 89 8.36 6.33 -14.00
C SER A 89 9.48 7.20 -14.55
N LYS A 90 9.42 7.51 -15.84
CA LYS A 90 10.38 8.43 -16.52
C LYS A 90 10.42 9.82 -15.86
N ILE A 91 9.35 10.24 -15.18
CA ILE A 91 9.37 11.49 -14.40
C ILE A 91 10.52 11.46 -13.36
N TYR A 92 10.84 10.28 -12.83
CA TYR A 92 11.87 10.12 -11.79
C TYR A 92 13.23 9.64 -12.31
N GLU A 93 13.43 9.58 -13.65
CA GLU A 93 14.74 9.23 -14.22
C GLU A 93 15.82 10.24 -13.79
N PRO A 94 17.10 9.83 -13.75
CA PRO A 94 18.17 10.72 -13.27
C PRO A 94 18.30 12.05 -14.03
N SER A 95 17.97 12.07 -15.33
CA SER A 95 18.00 13.27 -16.17
C SER A 95 16.91 14.29 -15.79
N HIS A 96 15.81 13.85 -15.21
CA HIS A 96 14.68 14.71 -14.82
C HIS A 96 14.67 14.97 -13.31
N HIS A 97 14.84 13.93 -12.49
CA HIS A 97 14.95 14.04 -11.03
C HIS A 97 16.26 13.39 -10.57
N ALA A 98 17.33 14.20 -10.58
CA ALA A 98 18.64 13.79 -10.07
C ALA A 98 18.54 13.40 -8.58
N ASP A 99 19.50 12.64 -8.08
CA ASP A 99 19.51 12.11 -6.71
C ASP A 99 19.23 13.19 -5.66
N ILE A 100 19.81 14.37 -5.85
CA ILE A 100 19.60 15.52 -4.93
C ILE A 100 18.11 15.90 -4.78
N ALA A 101 17.28 15.59 -5.77
CA ALA A 101 15.83 15.87 -5.68
C ALA A 101 15.17 15.01 -4.60
N PHE A 102 15.59 13.74 -4.47
CA PHE A 102 15.10 12.86 -3.41
C PHE A 102 15.55 13.35 -2.02
N TYR A 103 16.79 13.79 -1.89
CA TYR A 103 17.30 14.38 -0.63
C TYR A 103 16.48 15.60 -0.22
N ARG A 104 16.23 16.51 -1.17
CA ARG A 104 15.41 17.70 -0.92
C ARG A 104 13.97 17.34 -0.55
N ALA A 105 13.41 16.37 -1.27
CA ALA A 105 12.04 15.88 -1.01
C ALA A 105 11.90 15.34 0.41
N ALA A 106 12.82 14.50 0.84
CA ALA A 106 12.80 13.95 2.20
C ALA A 106 12.99 15.04 3.25
N LYS A 107 13.94 15.97 3.02
CA LYS A 107 14.33 17.00 3.98
C LYS A 107 13.31 18.12 4.12
N MET A 108 12.69 18.54 3.01
CA MET A 108 11.86 19.75 2.95
C MET A 108 10.40 19.48 2.56
N GLY A 109 10.09 18.24 2.18
CA GLY A 109 8.81 17.92 1.55
C GLY A 109 8.76 18.41 0.11
N VAL A 110 7.65 18.16 -0.56
CA VAL A 110 7.43 18.54 -1.96
C VAL A 110 6.04 19.17 -2.10
N ARG A 111 5.99 20.34 -2.74
CA ARG A 111 4.74 20.88 -3.24
C ARG A 111 4.32 20.07 -4.48
N ALA A 112 3.09 19.56 -4.49
CA ALA A 112 2.59 18.72 -5.59
C ALA A 112 2.68 19.49 -6.93
N HIS A 113 3.22 18.82 -7.95
CA HIS A 113 3.38 19.43 -9.27
C HIS A 113 3.25 18.42 -10.44
N HIS A 114 3.51 17.14 -10.23
CA HIS A 114 3.34 16.11 -11.27
C HIS A 114 2.11 15.23 -11.02
N TRP A 115 1.70 15.08 -9.78
CA TRP A 115 0.69 14.10 -9.37
C TRP A 115 -0.39 14.77 -8.50
N PRO A 116 -1.65 14.32 -8.59
CA PRO A 116 -2.75 14.94 -7.84
C PRO A 116 -2.90 14.40 -6.40
N TYR A 117 -1.84 13.87 -5.81
CA TYR A 117 -1.89 13.21 -4.49
C TYR A 117 -1.66 14.16 -3.31
N GLY A 118 -1.52 15.46 -3.57
CA GLY A 118 -1.23 16.44 -2.53
C GLY A 118 0.26 16.60 -2.27
N ASN A 119 0.60 17.42 -1.28
CA ASN A 119 1.98 17.72 -0.93
C ASN A 119 2.61 16.58 -0.12
N MET A 120 3.87 16.25 -0.42
CA MET A 120 4.65 15.33 0.40
C MET A 120 5.17 16.04 1.65
N PRO A 121 4.96 15.51 2.84
CA PRO A 121 5.53 16.09 4.07
C PRO A 121 7.00 15.74 4.25
N UNK A 122 7.97 16.41 4.95
CA UNK A 122 8.97 16.23 5.24
C UNK A 122 9.06 15.17 5.82
N GLN A 123 10.19 14.45 5.98
CA GLN A 123 10.53 13.17 6.61
C GLN A 123 11.70 13.36 7.59
N PRO A 124 11.50 13.99 8.73
CA PRO A 124 12.60 14.39 9.61
C PRO A 124 13.33 13.19 10.26
N GLN A 125 12.71 12.02 10.25
CA GLN A 125 13.32 10.78 10.74
C GLN A 125 14.37 10.21 9.79
N VAL A 126 14.42 10.66 8.52
CA VAL A 126 15.35 10.17 7.49
C VAL A 126 16.54 11.14 7.42
N ASN A 127 17.70 10.72 7.86
CA ASN A 127 18.92 11.51 7.76
C ASN A 127 19.57 11.37 6.37
N GLU A 128 20.63 12.11 6.14
CA GLU A 128 21.30 12.16 4.83
C GLU A 128 21.90 10.80 4.42
N ALA A 129 22.50 10.08 5.37
CA ALA A 129 23.06 8.74 5.10
C ALA A 129 21.96 7.72 4.82
N ASP A 130 20.84 7.86 5.39
CA ASP A 130 19.65 7.07 5.03
C ASP A 130 19.13 7.42 3.63
N UNK A 131 18.96 8.66 3.02
CA UNK A 131 18.60 9.04 2.00
C UNK A 131 19.31 8.60 1.08
N GLU A 132 20.77 8.44 1.23
CA GLU A 132 21.71 7.88 0.26
C GLU A 132 21.37 6.41 -0.09
N LYS A 133 21.19 5.60 0.93
CA LYS A 133 20.83 4.17 0.75
C LYS A 133 19.47 4.01 0.08
N ILE A 134 18.47 4.80 0.50
CA ILE A 134 17.11 4.79 -0.10
C ILE A 134 17.20 5.12 -1.59
N VAL A 135 17.97 6.15 -1.95
CA VAL A 135 18.14 6.55 -3.36
C VAL A 135 18.83 5.43 -4.16
N ALA A 136 19.86 4.82 -3.61
CA ALA A 136 20.53 3.69 -4.26
C ALA A 136 19.54 2.55 -4.55
N TYR A 137 18.69 2.22 -3.58
CA TYR A 137 17.62 1.21 -3.76
C TYR A 137 16.64 1.64 -4.86
N ILE A 138 16.14 2.89 -4.83
CA ILE A 138 15.21 3.39 -5.86
C ILE A 138 15.86 3.33 -7.25
N ARG A 139 17.10 3.76 -7.38
CA ARG A 139 17.85 3.73 -8.64
C ARG A 139 18.04 2.30 -9.16
N ARG A 140 18.30 1.36 -8.25
CA ARG A 140 18.38 -0.05 -8.61
C ARG A 140 17.06 -0.57 -9.18
N LEU A 141 15.94 -0.24 -8.52
CA LEU A 141 14.60 -0.58 -9.02
C LEU A 141 14.34 0.06 -10.39
N GLN A 142 14.65 1.35 -10.54
CA GLN A 142 14.48 2.07 -11.81
C GLN A 142 15.23 1.37 -12.93
N LYS A 143 16.50 1.05 -12.70
CA LYS A 143 17.36 0.36 -13.69
C LYS A 143 16.76 -0.98 -14.12
N GLU A 144 16.30 -1.80 -13.16
CA GLU A 144 15.67 -3.10 -13.47
C GLU A 144 14.37 -2.96 -14.26
N ASN A 145 13.73 -1.81 -14.17
CA ASN A 145 12.46 -1.55 -14.85
C ASN A 145 12.60 -0.60 -16.06
N GLY A 146 13.83 -0.41 -16.54
CA GLY A 146 14.09 0.34 -17.78
C GLY A 146 13.97 1.85 -17.66
N ILE A 147 14.16 2.40 -16.47
CA ILE A 147 14.15 3.85 -16.21
C ILE A 147 15.61 4.30 -16.02
N PHE A 148 16.16 5.11 -16.96
CA PHE A 148 17.55 5.56 -16.97
C PHE A 148 17.65 7.06 -17.18
#